data_78317d8b61c88e4d5421ad74cb703764
#
_entry.id   78317d8b61c88e4d5421ad74cb703764
#
_cell.length_a   1.000
_cell.length_b   1.000
_cell.length_c   1.000
_cell.angle_alpha   90.00
_cell.angle_beta   90.00
_cell.angle_gamma   90.00
#
_symmetry.space_group_name_H-M   'P 1'
#
loop_
_entity.id
_entity.type
_entity.pdbx_description
1 polymer ?
#
loop_
_entity_poly.entity_id
_entity_poly.type
_entity_poly.pdbx_seq_one_letter_code
_entity_poly.pdbx_strand_id
1 'polypeptide(L)'
;MNSIKKYASKATTVADRIIKYILAYPPAISGDSGHNRLLVLAIKLVHGFCLSEAEATEYLLQYYNPRCQPEWTEKEVARKVSEASKMSSIKPRGWLLNGSQSDPVKPMRLPAKKVPMPKKDPVESIHKLVGEFRCTQEDLINKSPYKLTGRIQKEDFHKQAPMLFSYLYKPHDLIRVVVVSKQSEKGKWHPIGYGGIFPSRDWQKTILDSPLKRSPGGCWMGMNPLDGDGVADKNVTSCMYALIESDDIEINLQATLLATLPLPIVAIIHSGGRSLQALVKVAAKSVDQYKKIVIALFGRLADFGVDIKNKNASRMCRLPGVYRGDQPQRLVYLNPEPSTESIL
;
A
#
# COMPACT_ATOMS: atom_id res chain seq x y z
N MET A 1 45.06 35.02 -43.33
CA MET A 1 45.43 33.59 -43.15
C MET A 1 44.71 33.08 -41.91
N ASN A 2 43.52 32.47 -42.10
CA ASN A 2 42.68 31.97 -41.03
C ASN A 2 42.91 30.47 -40.87
N SER A 3 43.55 30.06 -39.75
CA SER A 3 43.67 28.68 -39.37
C SER A 3 42.42 28.21 -38.62
N ILE A 4 41.55 27.52 -39.32
CA ILE A 4 40.41 26.80 -38.70
C ILE A 4 40.94 25.54 -38.04
N LYS A 5 41.04 25.53 -36.70
CA LYS A 5 41.27 24.35 -35.91
C LYS A 5 40.06 23.42 -36.01
N LYS A 6 40.18 22.34 -36.78
CA LYS A 6 39.27 21.18 -36.76
C LYS A 6 39.29 20.52 -35.39
N TYR A 7 38.22 20.69 -34.60
CA TYR A 7 37.98 19.82 -33.45
C TYR A 7 37.49 18.46 -33.94
N ALA A 8 38.41 17.49 -33.94
CA ALA A 8 38.05 16.09 -34.11
C ALA A 8 37.12 15.69 -32.94
N SER A 9 35.87 15.34 -33.19
CA SER A 9 34.98 14.76 -32.22
C SER A 9 35.54 13.39 -31.79
N LYS A 10 35.96 13.27 -30.54
CA LYS A 10 36.35 12.00 -29.93
C LYS A 10 35.19 11.02 -30.05
N ALA A 11 35.36 9.92 -30.80
CA ALA A 11 34.34 8.90 -30.90
C ALA A 11 34.00 8.37 -29.51
N THR A 12 32.74 8.50 -29.13
CA THR A 12 32.21 8.03 -27.81
C THR A 12 32.29 6.50 -27.78
N THR A 13 33.07 5.93 -26.88
CA THR A 13 33.20 4.48 -26.73
C THR A 13 31.89 3.84 -26.22
N VAL A 14 31.74 2.53 -26.39
CA VAL A 14 30.60 1.80 -25.81
C VAL A 14 30.58 1.95 -24.27
N ALA A 15 31.76 1.91 -23.64
CA ALA A 15 31.93 2.12 -22.21
C ALA A 15 31.41 3.52 -21.77
N ASP A 16 31.78 4.58 -22.49
CA ASP A 16 31.30 5.94 -22.21
C ASP A 16 29.77 6.03 -22.32
N ARG A 17 29.19 5.31 -23.28
CA ARG A 17 27.72 5.27 -23.46
C ARG A 17 27.05 4.54 -22.31
N ILE A 18 27.60 3.42 -21.84
CA ILE A 18 27.09 2.67 -20.68
C ILE A 18 27.11 3.55 -19.43
N ILE A 19 28.26 4.18 -19.15
CA ILE A 19 28.41 5.07 -17.97
C ILE A 19 27.41 6.21 -18.05
N LYS A 20 27.31 6.89 -19.20
CA LYS A 20 26.35 7.97 -19.41
C LYS A 20 24.90 7.50 -19.19
N TYR A 21 24.58 6.29 -19.67
CA TYR A 21 23.27 5.68 -19.50
C TYR A 21 22.94 5.40 -18.03
N ILE A 22 23.89 4.83 -17.28
CA ILE A 22 23.74 4.55 -15.85
C ILE A 22 23.57 5.86 -15.05
N LEU A 23 24.41 6.86 -15.33
CA LEU A 23 24.36 8.15 -14.64
C LEU A 23 23.05 8.92 -14.90
N ALA A 24 22.45 8.74 -16.08
CA ALA A 24 21.14 9.32 -16.41
C ALA A 24 19.97 8.56 -15.77
N TYR A 25 20.18 7.32 -15.26
CA TYR A 25 19.13 6.50 -14.68
C TYR A 25 18.85 6.93 -13.25
N PRO A 26 17.53 7.02 -12.82
CA PRO A 26 17.18 7.44 -11.47
C PRO A 26 17.74 6.49 -10.40
N PRO A 27 18.30 7.01 -9.29
CA PRO A 27 18.81 6.17 -8.21
C PRO A 27 17.69 5.39 -7.52
N ALA A 28 18.03 4.25 -6.93
CA ALA A 28 17.13 3.48 -6.09
C ALA A 28 17.08 4.12 -4.70
N ILE A 29 15.88 4.53 -4.28
CA ILE A 29 15.64 5.10 -2.95
C ILE A 29 14.67 4.19 -2.21
N SER A 30 14.99 3.85 -0.97
CA SER A 30 14.13 3.01 -0.11
C SER A 30 12.75 3.65 0.06
N GLY A 31 11.70 2.85 -0.17
CA GLY A 31 10.32 3.34 -0.15
C GLY A 31 9.80 3.89 -1.47
N ASP A 32 10.66 4.06 -2.51
CA ASP A 32 10.28 4.55 -3.85
C ASP A 32 10.65 3.53 -4.95
N SER A 33 10.11 2.32 -4.86
CA SER A 33 10.28 1.24 -5.85
C SER A 33 11.75 0.88 -6.18
N GLY A 34 12.68 1.08 -5.24
CA GLY A 34 14.12 0.92 -5.44
C GLY A 34 14.52 -0.45 -5.99
N HIS A 35 13.90 -1.56 -5.49
CA HIS A 35 14.14 -2.92 -5.99
C HIS A 35 13.84 -3.08 -7.49
N ASN A 36 12.76 -2.47 -7.98
CA ASN A 36 12.38 -2.52 -9.38
C ASN A 36 13.32 -1.68 -10.26
N ARG A 37 13.81 -0.53 -9.77
CA ARG A 37 14.74 0.33 -10.53
C ARG A 37 16.06 -0.37 -10.78
N LEU A 38 16.65 -0.99 -9.75
CA LEU A 38 17.89 -1.74 -9.89
C LEU A 38 17.73 -2.92 -10.87
N LEU A 39 16.63 -3.69 -10.74
CA LEU A 39 16.37 -4.83 -11.64
C LEU A 39 16.18 -4.39 -13.10
N VAL A 40 15.40 -3.34 -13.35
CA VAL A 40 15.18 -2.82 -14.71
C VAL A 40 16.47 -2.29 -15.32
N LEU A 41 17.32 -1.62 -14.53
CA LEU A 41 18.63 -1.17 -15.03
C LEU A 41 19.54 -2.37 -15.32
N ALA A 42 19.57 -3.39 -14.46
CA ALA A 42 20.32 -4.63 -14.70
C ALA A 42 19.88 -5.33 -16.01
N ILE A 43 18.57 -5.43 -16.28
CA ILE A 43 18.03 -5.98 -17.55
C ILE A 43 18.59 -5.19 -18.75
N LYS A 44 18.63 -3.87 -18.68
CA LYS A 44 19.15 -3.01 -19.75
C LYS A 44 20.64 -3.18 -19.97
N LEU A 45 21.41 -3.40 -18.91
CA LEU A 45 22.85 -3.67 -19.02
C LEU A 45 23.11 -5.05 -19.60
N VAL A 46 22.47 -6.09 -19.10
CA VAL A 46 22.71 -7.47 -19.54
C VAL A 46 22.15 -7.74 -20.94
N HIS A 47 20.92 -7.34 -21.21
CA HIS A 47 20.26 -7.62 -22.50
C HIS A 47 20.44 -6.50 -23.51
N GLY A 48 20.39 -5.23 -23.06
CA GLY A 48 20.48 -4.06 -23.94
C GLY A 48 21.89 -3.74 -24.40
N PHE A 49 22.86 -3.76 -23.49
CA PHE A 49 24.28 -3.56 -23.80
C PHE A 49 25.07 -4.84 -23.94
N CYS A 50 24.46 -6.02 -23.81
CA CYS A 50 25.08 -7.34 -23.87
C CYS A 50 26.21 -7.56 -22.86
N LEU A 51 26.18 -6.93 -21.71
CA LEU A 51 27.18 -7.14 -20.67
C LEU A 51 27.02 -8.53 -20.03
N SER A 52 28.14 -9.13 -19.63
CA SER A 52 28.14 -10.29 -18.74
C SER A 52 27.60 -9.90 -17.36
N GLU A 53 27.20 -10.88 -16.54
CA GLU A 53 26.76 -10.64 -15.16
C GLU A 53 27.86 -9.94 -14.34
N ALA A 54 29.13 -10.30 -14.53
CA ALA A 54 30.26 -9.70 -13.84
C ALA A 54 30.43 -8.21 -14.21
N GLU A 55 30.48 -7.90 -15.51
CA GLU A 55 30.59 -6.52 -15.99
C GLU A 55 29.41 -5.66 -15.57
N ALA A 56 28.17 -6.16 -15.68
CA ALA A 56 26.97 -5.43 -15.27
C ALA A 56 26.99 -5.15 -13.75
N THR A 57 27.46 -6.10 -12.95
CA THR A 57 27.60 -5.92 -11.48
C THR A 57 28.64 -4.86 -11.17
N GLU A 58 29.82 -4.89 -11.81
CA GLU A 58 30.88 -3.91 -11.62
C GLU A 58 30.41 -2.48 -11.96
N TYR A 59 29.79 -2.30 -13.14
CA TYR A 59 29.25 -1.01 -13.56
C TYR A 59 28.17 -0.49 -12.58
N LEU A 60 27.31 -1.37 -12.08
CA LEU A 60 26.28 -0.98 -11.12
C LEU A 60 26.88 -0.58 -9.77
N LEU A 61 27.85 -1.32 -9.26
CA LEU A 61 28.53 -0.98 -8.00
C LEU A 61 29.28 0.33 -8.11
N GLN A 62 29.97 0.56 -9.23
CA GLN A 62 30.81 1.73 -9.40
C GLN A 62 30.03 3.01 -9.72
N TYR A 63 28.99 2.97 -10.55
CA TYR A 63 28.34 4.18 -11.06
C TYR A 63 26.90 4.38 -10.64
N TYR A 64 26.20 3.32 -10.20
CA TYR A 64 24.81 3.40 -9.78
C TYR A 64 24.64 3.38 -8.26
N ASN A 65 25.27 2.40 -7.62
CA ASN A 65 25.10 2.11 -6.20
C ASN A 65 25.43 3.29 -5.25
N PRO A 66 26.51 4.08 -5.48
CA PRO A 66 26.82 5.23 -4.62
C PRO A 66 25.74 6.32 -4.63
N ARG A 67 24.80 6.24 -5.55
CA ARG A 67 23.65 7.17 -5.68
C ARG A 67 22.37 6.64 -5.04
N CYS A 68 22.39 5.36 -4.62
CA CYS A 68 21.23 4.71 -4.00
C CYS A 68 21.14 5.03 -2.50
N GLN A 69 19.93 4.96 -1.94
CA GLN A 69 19.69 5.22 -0.51
C GLN A 69 18.72 4.18 0.08
N PRO A 70 19.20 3.31 1.00
CA PRO A 70 20.61 3.05 1.29
C PRO A 70 21.33 2.40 0.10
N GLU A 71 22.66 2.39 0.12
CA GLU A 71 23.44 1.61 -0.84
C GLU A 71 23.14 0.12 -0.68
N TRP A 72 23.21 -0.60 -1.79
CA TRP A 72 23.03 -2.06 -1.83
C TRP A 72 24.35 -2.74 -1.50
N THR A 73 24.28 -3.89 -0.85
CA THR A 73 25.45 -4.75 -0.71
C THR A 73 25.82 -5.35 -2.08
N GLU A 74 27.11 -5.66 -2.30
CA GLU A 74 27.58 -6.31 -3.52
C GLU A 74 26.78 -7.60 -3.82
N LYS A 75 26.48 -8.40 -2.80
CA LYS A 75 25.69 -9.63 -2.90
C LYS A 75 24.26 -9.37 -3.42
N GLU A 76 23.64 -8.28 -3.00
CA GLU A 76 22.30 -7.91 -3.47
C GLU A 76 22.31 -7.42 -4.91
N VAL A 77 23.32 -6.63 -5.30
CA VAL A 77 23.51 -6.18 -6.70
C VAL A 77 23.74 -7.38 -7.60
N ALA A 78 24.68 -8.29 -7.26
CA ALA A 78 24.96 -9.49 -8.02
C ALA A 78 23.73 -10.39 -8.16
N ARG A 79 22.94 -10.57 -7.09
CA ARG A 79 21.68 -11.32 -7.13
C ARG A 79 20.68 -10.70 -8.12
N LYS A 80 20.56 -9.36 -8.14
CA LYS A 80 19.66 -8.66 -9.06
C LYS A 80 20.12 -8.73 -10.51
N VAL A 81 21.40 -8.74 -10.75
CA VAL A 81 21.97 -8.96 -12.10
C VAL A 81 21.71 -10.39 -12.57
N SER A 82 21.92 -11.40 -11.70
CA SER A 82 21.63 -12.80 -12.02
C SER A 82 20.13 -13.05 -12.22
N GLU A 83 19.25 -12.36 -11.49
CA GLU A 83 17.81 -12.36 -11.74
C GLU A 83 17.50 -11.77 -13.13
N ALA A 84 18.11 -10.65 -13.48
CA ALA A 84 17.96 -10.00 -14.77
C ALA A 84 18.42 -10.86 -15.94
N SER A 85 19.54 -11.59 -15.82
CA SER A 85 20.09 -12.42 -16.88
C SER A 85 19.16 -13.58 -17.26
N LYS A 86 18.37 -14.09 -16.30
CA LYS A 86 17.42 -15.20 -16.48
C LYS A 86 16.07 -14.75 -17.03
N MET A 87 15.80 -13.45 -17.07
CA MET A 87 14.54 -12.92 -17.59
C MET A 87 14.54 -12.87 -19.12
N SER A 88 13.43 -13.25 -19.75
CA SER A 88 13.24 -13.05 -21.18
C SER A 88 13.05 -11.57 -21.49
N SER A 89 13.71 -11.06 -22.53
CA SER A 89 13.52 -9.69 -23.03
C SER A 89 12.65 -9.70 -24.28
N ILE A 90 11.64 -8.81 -24.33
CA ILE A 90 10.81 -8.60 -25.53
C ILE A 90 11.63 -7.94 -26.65
N LYS A 91 12.66 -7.16 -26.30
CA LYS A 91 13.55 -6.50 -27.27
C LYS A 91 14.69 -7.44 -27.68
N PRO A 92 15.16 -7.39 -28.94
CA PRO A 92 16.29 -8.19 -29.40
C PRO A 92 17.56 -7.86 -28.60
N ARG A 93 18.37 -8.89 -28.29
CA ARG A 93 19.59 -8.70 -27.51
C ARG A 93 20.53 -7.69 -28.21
N GLY A 94 21.09 -6.75 -27.45
CA GLY A 94 21.99 -5.72 -27.97
C GLY A 94 21.31 -4.47 -28.53
N TRP A 95 20.00 -4.27 -28.28
CA TRP A 95 19.27 -3.12 -28.85
C TRP A 95 19.84 -1.75 -28.47
N LEU A 96 20.67 -1.65 -27.40
CA LEU A 96 21.35 -0.43 -27.00
C LEU A 96 22.76 -0.27 -27.59
N LEU A 97 23.30 -1.31 -28.29
CA LEU A 97 24.59 -1.27 -28.93
C LEU A 97 24.52 -0.59 -30.31
N ASN A 98 23.48 -0.88 -31.08
CA ASN A 98 23.29 -0.29 -32.38
C ASN A 98 22.73 1.11 -32.20
N GLY A 99 23.49 2.14 -32.49
CA GLY A 99 23.16 3.56 -32.32
C GLY A 99 22.00 4.08 -33.17
N SER A 100 20.99 3.31 -33.44
CA SER A 100 19.72 3.77 -34.03
C SER A 100 18.96 4.60 -32.99
N GLN A 101 18.78 5.84 -33.32
CA GLN A 101 18.04 6.93 -32.66
C GLN A 101 16.55 6.60 -32.47
N SER A 102 16.16 5.57 -31.74
CA SER A 102 14.75 5.30 -31.54
C SER A 102 14.31 4.91 -30.11
N ASP A 103 15.17 5.09 -29.14
CA ASP A 103 14.75 5.54 -27.83
C ASP A 103 15.63 6.78 -27.56
N PRO A 104 15.17 7.98 -27.91
CA PRO A 104 15.64 9.11 -27.15
C PRO A 104 15.27 8.66 -25.73
N VAL A 105 16.27 8.50 -24.83
CA VAL A 105 16.05 8.97 -23.48
C VAL A 105 15.45 10.35 -23.76
N LYS A 106 14.11 10.45 -23.89
CA LYS A 106 13.46 11.73 -23.69
C LYS A 106 14.14 12.18 -22.43
N PRO A 107 14.92 13.29 -22.47
CA PRO A 107 15.44 13.78 -21.21
C PRO A 107 14.19 13.74 -20.40
N MET A 108 14.10 12.71 -19.53
CA MET A 108 13.05 12.75 -18.53
C MET A 108 13.41 14.09 -17.92
N ARG A 109 12.66 15.14 -18.34
CA ARG A 109 12.74 16.42 -17.67
C ARG A 109 12.74 15.95 -16.25
N LEU A 110 13.95 16.00 -15.66
CA LEU A 110 14.09 15.81 -14.23
C LEU A 110 12.92 16.63 -13.74
N PRO A 111 11.83 16.00 -13.26
CA PRO A 111 10.69 16.79 -12.85
C PRO A 111 11.37 17.83 -12.04
N ALA A 112 11.40 19.08 -12.61
CA ALA A 112 12.20 20.21 -12.12
C ALA A 112 12.12 20.01 -10.65
N LYS A 113 13.29 19.69 -9.94
CA LYS A 113 13.25 19.23 -8.57
C LYS A 113 12.01 19.85 -8.01
N LYS A 114 10.90 19.11 -7.91
CA LYS A 114 9.74 19.66 -7.25
C LYS A 114 10.37 19.98 -5.93
N VAL A 115 10.74 21.25 -5.76
CA VAL A 115 11.09 21.79 -4.44
C VAL A 115 10.02 21.13 -3.62
N PRO A 116 10.34 20.18 -2.70
CA PRO A 116 9.32 19.41 -2.03
C PRO A 116 8.39 20.49 -1.56
N MET A 117 7.22 20.64 -2.21
CA MET A 117 6.23 21.58 -1.71
C MET A 117 6.12 21.16 -0.26
N PRO A 118 6.37 22.06 0.71
CA PRO A 118 6.36 21.68 2.11
C PRO A 118 5.16 20.80 2.26
N LYS A 119 5.35 19.54 2.69
CA LYS A 119 4.25 18.60 2.86
C LYS A 119 3.30 19.35 3.77
N LYS A 120 2.09 19.64 3.28
CA LYS A 120 1.08 20.30 4.10
C LYS A 120 1.00 19.49 5.37
N ASP A 121 1.00 20.16 6.51
CA ASP A 121 0.77 19.48 7.78
C ASP A 121 -0.62 18.85 7.70
N PRO A 122 -0.74 17.52 7.86
CA PRO A 122 -2.03 16.85 7.80
C PRO A 122 -3.01 17.40 8.83
N VAL A 123 -2.54 17.76 10.02
CA VAL A 123 -3.35 18.31 11.11
C VAL A 123 -3.91 19.67 10.71
N GLU A 124 -3.08 20.54 10.16
CA GLU A 124 -3.51 21.86 9.64
C GLU A 124 -4.52 21.69 8.49
N SER A 125 -4.26 20.77 7.57
CA SER A 125 -5.14 20.47 6.44
C SER A 125 -6.51 19.99 6.90
N ILE A 126 -6.55 19.13 7.92
CA ILE A 126 -7.80 18.65 8.51
C ILE A 126 -8.53 19.79 9.20
N HIS A 127 -7.86 20.58 10.04
CA HIS A 127 -8.48 21.72 10.72
C HIS A 127 -9.09 22.74 9.73
N LYS A 128 -8.40 22.99 8.62
CA LYS A 128 -8.94 23.83 7.54
C LYS A 128 -10.20 23.26 6.89
N LEU A 129 -10.26 21.92 6.74
CA LEU A 129 -11.42 21.22 6.15
C LEU A 129 -12.61 21.26 7.10
N VAL A 130 -12.39 20.94 8.38
CA VAL A 130 -13.46 20.67 9.33
C VAL A 130 -13.90 21.93 10.10
N GLY A 131 -13.12 23.00 10.09
CA GLY A 131 -13.41 24.23 10.85
C GLY A 131 -13.53 23.95 12.35
N GLU A 132 -14.62 24.41 12.96
CA GLU A 132 -14.94 24.19 14.38
C GLU A 132 -15.62 22.84 14.66
N PHE A 133 -16.02 22.10 13.61
CA PHE A 133 -16.66 20.80 13.78
C PHE A 133 -15.74 19.81 14.47
N ARG A 134 -16.27 19.09 15.45
CA ARG A 134 -15.57 18.03 16.19
C ARG A 134 -16.47 16.81 16.32
N CYS A 135 -15.85 15.64 16.16
CA CYS A 135 -16.52 14.35 16.30
C CYS A 135 -15.61 13.39 17.07
N THR A 136 -16.17 12.73 18.04
CA THR A 136 -15.48 11.69 18.83
C THR A 136 -15.88 10.30 18.34
N GLN A 137 -15.21 9.27 18.85
CA GLN A 137 -15.62 7.89 18.59
C GLN A 137 -17.02 7.59 19.14
N GLU A 138 -17.39 8.19 20.28
CA GLU A 138 -18.71 8.03 20.86
C GLU A 138 -19.79 8.66 19.98
N ASP A 139 -19.49 9.79 19.35
CA ASP A 139 -20.40 10.41 18.37
C ASP A 139 -20.62 9.49 17.17
N LEU A 140 -19.55 8.85 16.66
CA LEU A 140 -19.66 7.86 15.57
C LEU A 140 -20.52 6.66 15.98
N ILE A 141 -20.35 6.14 17.20
CA ILE A 141 -21.17 5.04 17.74
C ILE A 141 -22.65 5.46 17.82
N ASN A 142 -22.93 6.65 18.30
CA ASN A 142 -24.29 7.17 18.46
C ASN A 142 -24.95 7.49 17.11
N LYS A 143 -24.16 7.91 16.11
CA LYS A 143 -24.62 8.22 14.75
C LYS A 143 -24.70 7.00 13.85
N SER A 144 -24.16 5.86 14.27
CA SER A 144 -24.24 4.62 13.50
C SER A 144 -25.69 4.24 13.21
N PRO A 145 -26.11 4.03 11.96
CA PRO A 145 -27.45 3.53 11.62
C PRO A 145 -27.80 2.22 12.30
N TYR A 146 -26.78 1.38 12.55
CA TYR A 146 -26.92 0.17 13.32
C TYR A 146 -26.52 0.40 14.78
N LYS A 147 -27.38 -0.02 15.69
CA LYS A 147 -27.22 0.23 17.12
C LYS A 147 -25.97 -0.45 17.67
N LEU A 148 -24.93 0.33 17.87
CA LEU A 148 -23.67 -0.10 18.45
C LEU A 148 -23.51 0.21 19.94
N THR A 149 -24.54 0.82 20.56
CA THR A 149 -24.54 1.22 21.99
C THR A 149 -24.96 0.09 22.93
N GLY A 150 -24.72 0.26 24.22
CA GLY A 150 -25.15 -0.67 25.25
C GLY A 150 -24.33 -1.96 25.29
N ARG A 151 -25.02 -3.11 25.38
CA ARG A 151 -24.38 -4.43 25.55
C ARG A 151 -23.36 -4.79 24.47
N ILE A 152 -23.59 -4.38 23.22
CA ILE A 152 -22.65 -4.68 22.09
C ILE A 152 -21.25 -4.07 22.31
N GLN A 153 -21.13 -3.04 23.11
CA GLN A 153 -19.85 -2.43 23.46
C GLN A 153 -19.22 -3.01 24.73
N LYS A 154 -19.93 -3.84 25.45
CA LYS A 154 -19.54 -4.42 26.75
C LYS A 154 -19.67 -5.94 26.76
N GLU A 155 -20.76 -6.48 27.32
CA GLU A 155 -20.96 -7.91 27.54
C GLU A 155 -20.98 -8.73 26.24
N ASP A 156 -21.57 -8.17 25.19
CA ASP A 156 -21.72 -8.77 23.87
C ASP A 156 -20.61 -8.32 22.90
N PHE A 157 -19.48 -7.82 23.42
CA PHE A 157 -18.39 -7.23 22.63
C PHE A 157 -17.91 -8.16 21.52
N HIS A 158 -17.76 -9.47 21.77
CA HIS A 158 -17.37 -10.48 20.81
C HIS A 158 -18.34 -10.60 19.60
N LYS A 159 -19.59 -10.16 19.74
CA LYS A 159 -20.59 -10.20 18.67
C LYS A 159 -20.37 -9.12 17.59
N GLN A 160 -19.45 -8.18 17.79
CA GLN A 160 -19.17 -7.12 16.81
C GLN A 160 -18.63 -7.68 15.48
N ALA A 161 -17.76 -8.71 15.51
CA ALA A 161 -17.26 -9.35 14.29
C ALA A 161 -18.36 -10.13 13.54
N PRO A 162 -19.14 -11.02 14.17
CA PRO A 162 -20.30 -11.64 13.53
C PRO A 162 -21.28 -10.63 12.94
N MET A 163 -21.58 -9.56 13.67
CA MET A 163 -22.44 -8.46 13.18
C MET A 163 -21.84 -7.84 11.91
N LEU A 164 -20.57 -7.45 11.94
CA LEU A 164 -19.89 -6.89 10.79
C LEU A 164 -19.97 -7.84 9.58
N PHE A 165 -19.69 -9.12 9.77
CA PHE A 165 -19.72 -10.12 8.70
C PHE A 165 -21.11 -10.29 8.11
N SER A 166 -22.16 -10.31 8.94
CA SER A 166 -23.54 -10.48 8.46
C SER A 166 -24.02 -9.34 7.56
N TYR A 167 -23.48 -8.14 7.75
CA TYR A 167 -23.87 -6.96 6.99
C TYR A 167 -22.98 -6.69 5.76
N LEU A 168 -21.68 -7.05 5.82
CA LEU A 168 -20.76 -6.73 4.74
C LEU A 168 -20.59 -7.84 3.71
N TYR A 169 -20.86 -9.10 4.07
CA TYR A 169 -20.56 -10.25 3.21
C TYR A 169 -21.77 -11.17 3.03
N LYS A 170 -21.81 -11.82 1.87
CA LYS A 170 -22.76 -12.92 1.66
C LYS A 170 -22.38 -14.12 2.52
N PRO A 171 -23.32 -14.98 2.90
CA PRO A 171 -23.06 -16.13 3.78
C PRO A 171 -21.93 -17.07 3.31
N HIS A 172 -21.75 -17.19 1.99
CA HIS A 172 -20.75 -18.06 1.36
C HIS A 172 -19.45 -17.35 0.94
N ASP A 173 -19.35 -16.02 1.09
CA ASP A 173 -18.12 -15.29 0.82
C ASP A 173 -17.01 -15.80 1.74
N LEU A 174 -15.86 -16.17 1.15
CA LEU A 174 -14.72 -16.66 1.89
C LEU A 174 -13.93 -15.50 2.48
N ILE A 175 -13.96 -15.38 3.79
CA ILE A 175 -13.27 -14.30 4.52
C ILE A 175 -12.06 -14.86 5.24
N ARG A 176 -10.93 -14.19 5.05
CA ARG A 176 -9.69 -14.52 5.77
C ARG A 176 -9.68 -13.88 7.15
N VAL A 177 -9.37 -14.65 8.20
CA VAL A 177 -9.10 -14.15 9.55
C VAL A 177 -7.74 -14.65 10.03
N VAL A 178 -6.92 -13.75 10.58
CA VAL A 178 -5.59 -14.06 11.12
C VAL A 178 -5.55 -13.67 12.59
N VAL A 179 -5.32 -14.65 13.45
CA VAL A 179 -5.19 -14.49 14.91
C VAL A 179 -3.74 -14.55 15.40
N VAL A 180 -2.83 -15.03 14.54
CA VAL A 180 -1.41 -15.15 14.85
C VAL A 180 -0.65 -13.94 14.33
N SER A 181 0.24 -13.41 15.15
CA SER A 181 1.01 -12.23 14.82
C SER A 181 2.45 -12.30 15.31
N LYS A 182 3.33 -11.55 14.67
CA LYS A 182 4.73 -11.38 15.08
C LYS A 182 5.02 -9.90 15.28
N GLN A 183 5.75 -9.58 16.32
CA GLN A 183 6.27 -8.24 16.52
C GLN A 183 7.54 -8.05 15.71
N SER A 184 7.64 -6.93 14.98
CA SER A 184 8.88 -6.52 14.31
C SER A 184 9.86 -5.92 15.31
N GLU A 185 11.13 -5.78 14.91
CA GLU A 185 12.17 -5.10 15.71
C GLU A 185 11.78 -3.67 16.11
N LYS A 186 10.93 -3.02 15.31
CA LYS A 186 10.39 -1.67 15.60
C LYS A 186 9.14 -1.69 16.50
N GLY A 187 8.82 -2.81 17.13
CA GLY A 187 7.67 -2.96 18.02
C GLY A 187 6.31 -3.02 17.33
N LYS A 188 6.23 -3.00 15.99
CA LYS A 188 4.95 -3.11 15.26
C LYS A 188 4.53 -4.57 15.12
N TRP A 189 3.26 -4.86 15.39
CA TRP A 189 2.67 -6.18 15.20
C TRP A 189 2.15 -6.35 13.77
N HIS A 190 2.46 -7.49 13.18
CA HIS A 190 2.02 -7.88 11.83
C HIS A 190 1.36 -9.25 11.86
N PRO A 191 0.27 -9.48 11.08
CA PRO A 191 -0.30 -10.81 10.91
C PRO A 191 0.72 -11.72 10.22
N ILE A 192 0.81 -12.98 10.65
CA ILE A 192 1.67 -13.99 10.03
C ILE A 192 0.87 -15.22 9.63
N GLY A 193 1.38 -15.94 8.63
CA GLY A 193 0.75 -17.16 8.12
C GLY A 193 -0.49 -16.89 7.27
N TYR A 194 -1.12 -17.96 6.83
CA TYR A 194 -2.32 -17.90 5.99
C TYR A 194 -3.56 -17.47 6.77
N GLY A 195 -3.65 -17.80 8.07
CA GLY A 195 -4.89 -17.68 8.84
C GLY A 195 -5.94 -18.70 8.41
N GLY A 196 -7.17 -18.54 8.90
CA GLY A 196 -8.33 -19.28 8.43
C GLY A 196 -9.00 -18.55 7.27
N ILE A 197 -9.45 -19.28 6.25
CA ILE A 197 -10.27 -18.79 5.14
C ILE A 197 -11.52 -19.64 5.13
N PHE A 198 -12.63 -19.10 5.62
CA PHE A 198 -13.90 -19.80 5.72
C PHE A 198 -15.06 -18.94 5.26
N PRO A 199 -16.21 -19.52 4.91
CA PRO A 199 -17.44 -18.79 4.64
C PRO A 199 -17.80 -17.81 5.78
N SER A 200 -18.29 -16.65 5.41
CA SER A 200 -18.70 -15.61 6.36
C SER A 200 -19.64 -16.16 7.45
N ARG A 201 -20.62 -17.00 7.07
CA ARG A 201 -21.56 -17.65 8.01
C ARG A 201 -20.86 -18.57 9.02
N ASP A 202 -19.79 -19.26 8.59
CA ASP A 202 -19.07 -20.21 9.44
C ASP A 202 -18.21 -19.46 10.47
N TRP A 203 -17.61 -18.31 10.05
CA TRP A 203 -16.95 -17.40 10.97
C TRP A 203 -17.91 -16.83 12.00
N GLN A 204 -19.10 -16.41 11.57
CA GLN A 204 -20.13 -15.88 12.47
C GLN A 204 -20.46 -16.92 13.54
N LYS A 205 -20.77 -18.16 13.14
CA LYS A 205 -21.07 -19.25 14.05
C LYS A 205 -19.90 -19.54 14.99
N THR A 206 -18.69 -19.73 14.45
CA THR A 206 -17.51 -20.05 15.24
C THR A 206 -17.21 -19.01 16.31
N ILE A 207 -17.32 -17.71 15.99
CA ILE A 207 -17.02 -16.62 16.92
C ILE A 207 -18.14 -16.49 17.97
N LEU A 208 -19.39 -16.79 17.62
CA LEU A 208 -20.49 -16.80 18.59
C LEU A 208 -20.39 -17.95 19.57
N ASP A 209 -20.04 -19.16 19.08
CA ASP A 209 -19.90 -20.36 19.89
C ASP A 209 -18.61 -20.32 20.76
N SER A 210 -17.54 -19.73 20.23
CA SER A 210 -16.23 -19.64 20.90
C SER A 210 -15.54 -18.31 20.55
N PRO A 211 -15.73 -17.28 21.39
CA PRO A 211 -15.11 -15.98 21.17
C PRO A 211 -13.59 -16.07 21.02
N LEU A 212 -13.04 -15.30 20.07
CA LEU A 212 -11.61 -15.27 19.83
C LEU A 212 -10.86 -14.75 21.05
N LYS A 213 -9.79 -15.46 21.40
CA LYS A 213 -8.96 -15.11 22.55
C LYS A 213 -8.18 -13.81 22.30
N ARG A 214 -7.94 -13.09 23.39
CA ARG A 214 -7.02 -11.93 23.43
C ARG A 214 -5.64 -12.36 22.91
N SER A 215 -5.02 -11.50 22.09
CA SER A 215 -3.63 -11.70 21.66
C SER A 215 -2.87 -10.36 21.69
N PRO A 216 -1.53 -10.39 21.90
CA PRO A 216 -0.73 -9.15 21.97
C PRO A 216 -0.85 -8.29 20.72
N GLY A 217 -0.89 -8.91 19.55
CA GLY A 217 -1.02 -8.21 18.27
C GLY A 217 -2.46 -7.93 17.85
N GLY A 218 -3.47 -8.54 18.51
CA GLY A 218 -4.87 -8.51 18.10
C GLY A 218 -5.13 -9.43 16.90
N CYS A 219 -6.30 -9.27 16.27
CA CYS A 219 -6.74 -10.07 15.13
C CYS A 219 -6.96 -9.18 13.89
N TRP A 220 -6.85 -9.81 12.72
CA TRP A 220 -7.06 -9.15 11.43
C TRP A 220 -8.07 -9.92 10.60
N MET A 221 -8.77 -9.23 9.71
CA MET A 221 -9.63 -9.82 8.69
C MET A 221 -9.30 -9.28 7.30
N GLY A 222 -9.47 -10.10 6.28
CA GLY A 222 -9.49 -9.64 4.88
C GLY A 222 -10.72 -8.78 4.65
N MET A 223 -10.53 -7.61 4.05
CA MET A 223 -11.66 -6.69 3.78
C MET A 223 -12.46 -7.08 2.53
N ASN A 224 -11.91 -7.92 1.67
CA ASN A 224 -12.58 -8.41 0.46
C ASN A 224 -12.54 -9.95 0.41
N PRO A 225 -13.58 -10.61 -0.14
CA PRO A 225 -13.65 -12.06 -0.24
C PRO A 225 -12.56 -12.65 -1.13
N LEU A 226 -12.17 -13.89 -0.83
CA LEU A 226 -11.17 -14.65 -1.56
C LEU A 226 -11.78 -15.88 -2.26
N ASP A 227 -11.02 -16.48 -3.19
CA ASP A 227 -11.37 -17.73 -3.88
C ASP A 227 -11.06 -19.00 -3.06
N GLY A 228 -10.24 -18.88 -2.02
CA GLY A 228 -9.78 -20.02 -1.20
C GLY A 228 -8.43 -20.57 -1.62
N ASP A 229 -7.94 -20.27 -2.82
CA ASP A 229 -6.68 -20.79 -3.37
C ASP A 229 -5.45 -20.00 -2.90
N GLY A 230 -5.67 -18.81 -2.34
CA GLY A 230 -4.58 -17.96 -1.89
C GLY A 230 -5.04 -16.67 -1.20
N VAL A 231 -4.05 -15.81 -0.91
CA VAL A 231 -4.26 -14.59 -0.11
C VAL A 231 -3.76 -13.31 -0.80
N ALA A 232 -3.41 -13.39 -2.08
CA ALA A 232 -2.91 -12.28 -2.87
C ALA A 232 -4.06 -11.56 -3.60
N ASP A 233 -3.77 -10.39 -4.20
CA ASP A 233 -4.77 -9.63 -4.96
C ASP A 233 -5.47 -10.46 -6.04
N LYS A 234 -4.76 -11.38 -6.70
CA LYS A 234 -5.33 -12.26 -7.74
C LYS A 234 -6.38 -13.24 -7.22
N ASN A 235 -6.38 -13.50 -5.92
CA ASN A 235 -7.33 -14.40 -5.26
C ASN A 235 -8.57 -13.66 -4.73
N VAL A 236 -8.66 -12.34 -4.92
CA VAL A 236 -9.83 -11.55 -4.52
C VAL A 236 -10.94 -11.76 -5.54
N THR A 237 -12.08 -12.27 -5.09
CA THR A 237 -13.25 -12.57 -5.94
C THR A 237 -14.17 -11.37 -6.14
N SER A 238 -14.18 -10.44 -5.17
CA SER A 238 -14.98 -9.23 -5.22
C SER A 238 -14.27 -8.07 -4.56
N CYS A 239 -14.04 -7.00 -5.31
CA CYS A 239 -13.35 -5.78 -4.84
C CYS A 239 -14.39 -4.79 -4.29
N MET A 240 -14.89 -5.01 -3.08
CA MET A 240 -16.01 -4.26 -2.50
C MET A 240 -15.57 -3.08 -1.67
N TYR A 241 -14.45 -3.18 -0.95
CA TYR A 241 -14.04 -2.21 0.05
C TYR A 241 -12.59 -1.77 -0.11
N ALA A 242 -12.31 -0.50 0.17
CA ALA A 242 -10.99 0.09 0.34
C ALA A 242 -10.76 0.48 1.80
N LEU A 243 -9.52 0.40 2.28
CA LEU A 243 -9.15 0.74 3.64
C LEU A 243 -8.53 2.15 3.69
N ILE A 244 -9.14 3.02 4.49
CA ILE A 244 -8.60 4.33 4.85
C ILE A 244 -8.18 4.28 6.32
N GLU A 245 -6.93 4.62 6.60
CA GLU A 245 -6.42 4.78 7.96
C GLU A 245 -5.29 5.82 8.01
N SER A 246 -5.03 6.35 9.21
CA SER A 246 -3.89 7.19 9.51
C SER A 246 -3.31 6.81 10.86
N ASP A 247 -1.99 6.58 10.93
CA ASP A 247 -1.29 6.21 12.17
C ASP A 247 -0.73 7.43 12.92
N ASP A 248 -0.62 8.58 12.26
CA ASP A 248 0.15 9.74 12.73
C ASP A 248 -0.75 10.91 13.19
N ILE A 249 -2.07 10.73 13.17
CA ILE A 249 -3.06 11.74 13.54
C ILE A 249 -3.78 11.30 14.82
N GLU A 250 -4.06 12.27 15.72
CA GLU A 250 -4.82 12.03 16.94
C GLU A 250 -6.20 11.45 16.61
N ILE A 251 -6.69 10.52 17.45
CA ILE A 251 -7.80 9.63 17.11
C ILE A 251 -9.15 10.37 16.98
N ASN A 252 -9.41 11.41 17.77
CA ASN A 252 -10.64 12.20 17.62
C ASN A 252 -10.57 13.10 16.38
N LEU A 253 -9.37 13.51 15.97
CA LEU A 253 -9.20 14.23 14.72
C LEU A 253 -9.41 13.29 13.52
N GLN A 254 -9.01 12.00 13.64
CA GLN A 254 -9.36 10.98 12.64
C GLN A 254 -10.88 10.78 12.57
N ALA A 255 -11.57 10.70 13.72
CA ALA A 255 -13.03 10.58 13.78
C ALA A 255 -13.71 11.78 13.11
N THR A 256 -13.25 12.98 13.44
CA THR A 256 -13.75 14.23 12.84
C THR A 256 -13.56 14.25 11.33
N LEU A 257 -12.37 13.88 10.84
CA LEU A 257 -12.07 13.78 9.41
C LEU A 257 -13.02 12.80 8.71
N LEU A 258 -13.10 11.55 9.23
CA LEU A 258 -13.93 10.51 8.62
C LEU A 258 -15.42 10.88 8.63
N ALA A 259 -15.90 11.58 9.67
CA ALA A 259 -17.28 12.05 9.73
C ALA A 259 -17.59 13.15 8.72
N THR A 260 -16.60 13.97 8.35
CA THR A 260 -16.74 15.11 7.43
C THR A 260 -16.60 14.72 5.96
N LEU A 261 -15.78 13.69 5.67
CA LEU A 261 -15.50 13.30 4.28
C LEU A 261 -16.76 12.71 3.61
N PRO A 262 -17.11 13.16 2.39
CA PRO A 262 -18.23 12.62 1.61
C PRO A 262 -17.85 11.28 0.97
N LEU A 263 -17.66 10.27 1.83
CA LEU A 263 -17.24 8.93 1.42
C LEU A 263 -18.29 7.89 1.81
N PRO A 264 -18.56 6.89 0.98
CA PRO A 264 -19.48 5.82 1.29
C PRO A 264 -18.86 4.84 2.31
N ILE A 265 -18.72 5.30 3.56
CA ILE A 265 -18.11 4.52 4.64
C ILE A 265 -19.14 3.50 5.15
N VAL A 266 -18.78 2.21 5.05
CA VAL A 266 -19.62 1.10 5.52
C VAL A 266 -19.32 0.70 6.96
N ALA A 267 -18.07 0.85 7.40
CA ALA A 267 -17.68 0.54 8.77
C ALA A 267 -16.46 1.37 9.18
N ILE A 268 -16.38 1.70 10.47
CA ILE A 268 -15.17 2.26 11.09
C ILE A 268 -14.82 1.39 12.28
N ILE A 269 -13.57 0.94 12.34
CA ILE A 269 -13.04 0.04 13.37
C ILE A 269 -11.89 0.75 14.08
N HIS A 270 -12.00 0.91 15.41
CA HIS A 270 -10.85 1.29 16.23
C HIS A 270 -9.86 0.12 16.29
N SER A 271 -8.61 0.37 15.93
CA SER A 271 -7.59 -0.68 15.73
C SER A 271 -7.07 -1.34 17.03
N GLY A 272 -7.56 -0.91 18.20
CA GLY A 272 -6.94 -1.26 19.49
C GLY A 272 -5.55 -0.62 19.62
N GLY A 273 -5.31 0.51 18.97
CA GLY A 273 -4.07 1.26 18.97
C GLY A 273 -4.31 2.73 18.65
N ARG A 274 -3.61 3.27 17.66
CA ARG A 274 -3.62 4.70 17.35
C ARG A 274 -4.51 5.09 16.16
N SER A 275 -5.13 4.12 15.48
CA SER A 275 -5.85 4.42 14.25
C SER A 275 -7.31 3.97 14.27
N LEU A 276 -8.13 4.74 13.55
CA LEU A 276 -9.43 4.34 13.05
C LEU A 276 -9.25 3.81 11.63
N GLN A 277 -9.82 2.65 11.36
CA GLN A 277 -9.79 1.97 10.08
C GLN A 277 -11.16 2.05 9.43
N ALA A 278 -11.32 2.88 8.42
CA ALA A 278 -12.57 3.04 7.70
C ALA A 278 -12.60 2.14 6.45
N LEU A 279 -13.62 1.32 6.33
CA LEU A 279 -13.96 0.58 5.12
C LEU A 279 -14.87 1.43 4.26
N VAL A 280 -14.40 1.78 3.07
CA VAL A 280 -15.12 2.60 2.10
C VAL A 280 -15.59 1.71 0.95
N LYS A 281 -16.88 1.77 0.63
CA LYS A 281 -17.46 1.01 -0.49
C LYS A 281 -16.87 1.48 -1.82
N VAL A 282 -16.42 0.53 -2.65
CA VAL A 282 -15.91 0.80 -4.00
C VAL A 282 -16.64 -0.09 -4.99
N ALA A 283 -16.94 0.46 -6.16
CA ALA A 283 -17.61 -0.28 -7.23
C ALA A 283 -16.57 -0.68 -8.29
N ALA A 284 -15.77 -1.70 -8.03
CA ALA A 284 -14.75 -2.17 -8.93
C ALA A 284 -15.08 -3.57 -9.47
N LYS A 285 -15.03 -3.72 -10.81
CA LYS A 285 -15.30 -4.98 -11.51
C LYS A 285 -14.07 -5.88 -11.66
N SER A 286 -12.88 -5.34 -11.34
CA SER A 286 -11.61 -6.07 -11.39
C SER A 286 -10.59 -5.45 -10.44
N VAL A 287 -9.54 -6.21 -10.10
CA VAL A 287 -8.42 -5.74 -9.28
C VAL A 287 -7.70 -4.54 -9.91
N ASP A 288 -7.57 -4.49 -11.24
CA ASP A 288 -6.94 -3.36 -11.92
C ASP A 288 -7.80 -2.09 -11.84
N GLN A 289 -9.12 -2.23 -11.99
CA GLN A 289 -10.05 -1.11 -11.78
C GLN A 289 -10.02 -0.65 -10.32
N TYR A 290 -10.02 -1.60 -9.36
CA TYR A 290 -9.87 -1.31 -7.95
C TYR A 290 -8.63 -0.47 -7.65
N LYS A 291 -7.47 -0.88 -8.15
CA LYS A 291 -6.21 -0.14 -7.97
C LYS A 291 -6.30 1.30 -8.50
N LYS A 292 -6.92 1.51 -9.67
CA LYS A 292 -7.13 2.85 -10.24
C LYS A 292 -8.02 3.71 -9.34
N ILE A 293 -9.15 3.16 -8.87
CA ILE A 293 -10.09 3.86 -7.98
C ILE A 293 -9.39 4.24 -6.67
N VAL A 294 -8.71 3.30 -6.03
CA VAL A 294 -8.05 3.51 -4.73
C VAL A 294 -6.89 4.49 -4.84
N ILE A 295 -6.10 4.44 -5.92
CA ILE A 295 -5.05 5.44 -6.16
C ILE A 295 -5.64 6.84 -6.34
N ALA A 296 -6.75 6.98 -7.07
CA ALA A 296 -7.42 8.26 -7.23
C ALA A 296 -8.02 8.77 -5.90
N LEU A 297 -8.60 7.88 -5.09
CA LEU A 297 -9.10 8.18 -3.76
C LEU A 297 -7.98 8.69 -2.85
N PHE A 298 -6.85 7.96 -2.78
CA PHE A 298 -5.70 8.39 -1.97
C PHE A 298 -5.07 9.68 -2.47
N GLY A 299 -5.09 9.94 -3.78
CA GLY A 299 -4.65 11.22 -4.33
C GLY A 299 -5.46 12.41 -3.80
N ARG A 300 -6.78 12.24 -3.62
CA ARG A 300 -7.66 13.25 -3.01
C ARG A 300 -7.46 13.41 -1.51
N LEU A 301 -7.02 12.35 -0.82
CA LEU A 301 -6.82 12.32 0.63
C LEU A 301 -5.36 12.55 1.05
N ALA A 302 -4.46 12.81 0.10
CA ALA A 302 -3.02 12.90 0.34
C ALA A 302 -2.62 13.98 1.37
N ASP A 303 -3.37 15.07 1.43
CA ASP A 303 -3.13 16.19 2.35
C ASP A 303 -3.56 15.87 3.80
N PHE A 304 -4.30 14.78 4.02
CA PHE A 304 -4.88 14.43 5.33
C PHE A 304 -4.15 13.30 6.06
N GLY A 305 -2.92 12.95 5.65
CA GLY A 305 -2.09 11.95 6.35
C GLY A 305 -2.59 10.50 6.25
N VAL A 306 -3.40 10.18 5.25
CA VAL A 306 -3.88 8.82 5.00
C VAL A 306 -2.73 7.93 4.52
N ASP A 307 -2.65 6.67 5.02
CA ASP A 307 -1.63 5.71 4.59
C ASP A 307 -1.90 5.19 3.17
N ILE A 308 -1.23 5.79 2.19
CA ILE A 308 -1.32 5.43 0.76
C ILE A 308 -0.81 4.02 0.42
N LYS A 309 -0.26 3.27 1.38
CA LYS A 309 0.20 1.89 1.19
C LYS A 309 -0.95 0.88 1.17
N ASN A 310 -2.15 1.27 1.60
CA ASN A 310 -3.33 0.41 1.70
C ASN A 310 -4.07 0.18 0.37
N LYS A 311 -3.35 0.16 -0.76
CA LYS A 311 -3.90 0.10 -2.12
C LYS A 311 -4.20 -1.31 -2.67
N ASN A 312 -3.91 -2.35 -1.91
CA ASN A 312 -4.09 -3.74 -2.33
C ASN A 312 -5.51 -4.22 -2.04
N ALA A 313 -6.15 -4.90 -2.98
CA ALA A 313 -7.48 -5.48 -2.78
C ALA A 313 -7.51 -6.59 -1.72
N SER A 314 -6.39 -7.31 -1.56
CA SER A 314 -6.19 -8.33 -0.52
C SER A 314 -5.77 -7.77 0.85
N ARG A 315 -5.84 -6.43 1.03
CA ARG A 315 -5.45 -5.79 2.29
C ARG A 315 -6.28 -6.32 3.45
N MET A 316 -5.66 -6.36 4.62
CA MET A 316 -6.32 -6.73 5.86
C MET A 316 -6.56 -5.49 6.72
N CYS A 317 -7.70 -5.46 7.38
CA CYS A 317 -8.02 -4.51 8.45
C CYS A 317 -8.12 -5.24 9.80
N ARG A 318 -8.36 -4.51 10.87
CA ARG A 318 -8.56 -5.09 12.20
C ARG A 318 -9.94 -5.76 12.29
N LEU A 319 -10.00 -6.88 12.99
CA LEU A 319 -11.24 -7.57 13.31
C LEU A 319 -11.83 -6.94 14.58
N PRO A 320 -13.05 -6.41 14.58
CA PRO A 320 -13.65 -5.86 15.80
C PRO A 320 -14.12 -6.97 16.76
N GLY A 321 -14.41 -6.61 18.00
CA GLY A 321 -14.92 -7.55 19.00
C GLY A 321 -13.86 -8.44 19.65
N VAL A 322 -12.57 -8.09 19.49
CA VAL A 322 -11.43 -8.79 20.09
C VAL A 322 -10.49 -7.80 20.77
N TYR A 323 -9.58 -8.31 21.60
CA TYR A 323 -8.59 -7.49 22.31
C TYR A 323 -7.20 -7.62 21.70
N ARG A 324 -6.54 -6.48 21.50
CA ARG A 324 -5.12 -6.33 21.19
C ARG A 324 -4.37 -5.97 22.47
N GLY A 325 -3.72 -6.94 23.11
CA GLY A 325 -3.29 -6.76 24.48
C GLY A 325 -4.52 -6.42 25.35
N ASP A 326 -4.49 -5.28 26.03
CA ASP A 326 -5.62 -4.80 26.87
C ASP A 326 -6.54 -3.82 26.15
N GLN A 327 -6.22 -3.47 24.91
CA GLN A 327 -7.01 -2.50 24.15
C GLN A 327 -8.03 -3.19 23.24
N PRO A 328 -9.29 -2.75 23.25
CA PRO A 328 -10.32 -3.33 22.40
C PRO A 328 -10.17 -2.90 20.94
N GLN A 329 -10.24 -3.86 20.01
CA GLN A 329 -10.53 -3.58 18.61
C GLN A 329 -12.05 -3.45 18.47
N ARG A 330 -12.52 -2.21 18.30
CA ARG A 330 -13.93 -1.86 18.49
C ARG A 330 -14.56 -1.39 17.19
N LEU A 331 -15.76 -1.91 16.91
CA LEU A 331 -16.61 -1.34 15.86
C LEU A 331 -17.23 -0.03 16.39
N VAL A 332 -16.92 1.10 15.74
CA VAL A 332 -17.40 2.43 16.16
C VAL A 332 -18.41 3.03 15.18
N TYR A 333 -18.55 2.48 13.99
CA TYR A 333 -19.56 2.86 13.00
C TYR A 333 -19.89 1.69 12.08
N LEU A 334 -21.18 1.52 11.74
CA LEU A 334 -21.64 0.52 10.79
C LEU A 334 -22.83 1.06 10.00
N ASN A 335 -22.67 1.14 8.68
CA ASN A 335 -23.71 1.49 7.71
C ASN A 335 -23.54 0.66 6.41
N PRO A 336 -24.23 -0.46 6.28
CA PRO A 336 -24.12 -1.31 5.08
C PRO A 336 -24.64 -0.66 3.80
N GLU A 337 -25.46 0.37 3.92
CA GLU A 337 -26.03 1.13 2.79
C GLU A 337 -25.57 2.61 2.83
N PRO A 338 -24.25 2.84 2.69
CA PRO A 338 -23.72 4.18 2.84
C PRO A 338 -24.04 5.04 1.61
N SER A 339 -24.40 6.31 1.86
CA SER A 339 -24.41 7.34 0.84
C SER A 339 -23.02 7.95 0.63
N THR A 340 -22.88 8.80 -0.38
CA THR A 340 -21.68 9.64 -0.57
C THR A 340 -21.77 10.97 0.18
N GLU A 341 -22.73 11.11 1.07
CA GLU A 341 -22.86 12.23 1.97
C GLU A 341 -21.96 12.03 3.21
N SER A 342 -21.62 13.12 3.88
CA SER A 342 -20.91 13.04 5.16
C SER A 342 -21.76 12.27 6.20
N ILE A 343 -21.11 11.64 7.16
CA ILE A 343 -21.79 10.91 8.25
C ILE A 343 -22.61 11.89 9.14
N LEU A 344 -22.18 13.15 9.18
CA LEU A 344 -22.76 14.21 10.04
C LEU A 344 -23.09 15.45 9.24
#